data_bf05ea3034e8283a8083d403e1073a21
#
_entry.id   bf05ea3034e8283a8083d403e1073a21
#
_cell.length_a   1.000
_cell.length_b   1.000
_cell.length_c   1.000
_cell.angle_alpha   90.00
_cell.angle_beta   90.00
_cell.angle_gamma   90.00
#
_symmetry.space_group_name_H-M   'P 1'
#
loop_
_entity.id
_entity.type
_entity.pdbx_description
1 polymer ?
#
loop_
_entity_poly.entity_id
_entity_poly.type
_entity_poly.pdbx_seq_one_letter_code
_entity_poly.pdbx_strand_id
1 'polypeptide(L)'
;MSFGSIASDRLRSINYERMRAYRLERTRNLMEEDGLDAIITWEPWDIRYIASAYVPMATRWGCQQFVVLPRGGEPHLFSYTAYTTEALREEMPWLNGRVWAAPEGGKFVTRVDQTALFMKTVCGILAEYGITSGLVGLDACPSFYVYEDAFRRAGFRVVDAVRTMFRARSIKNEDELACVRYACQAADAAFAAIQRAIRPGIRECDLQGLGMEALYQLGADETMDFVVASGPRTAPL
;
A
#
# COMPACT_ATOMS: atom_id res chain seq x y z
N MET A 1 16.60 -4.01 7.56
CA MET A 1 15.44 -4.26 8.46
C MET A 1 14.23 -3.70 7.78
N SER A 2 13.10 -4.37 7.75
CA SER A 2 11.87 -3.77 7.22
C SER A 2 11.16 -3.03 8.35
N PHE A 3 10.61 -1.85 8.06
CA PHE A 3 9.81 -1.05 8.98
C PHE A 3 8.60 -1.86 9.46
N GLY A 4 8.37 -1.94 10.78
CA GLY A 4 7.27 -2.69 11.36
C GLY A 4 7.45 -4.21 11.39
N SER A 5 8.65 -4.72 11.13
CA SER A 5 8.93 -6.14 11.31
C SER A 5 9.23 -6.41 12.79
N ILE A 6 8.26 -6.92 13.49
CA ILE A 6 8.52 -7.62 14.75
C ILE A 6 9.26 -8.88 14.34
N ALA A 7 10.57 -8.91 14.59
CA ALA A 7 11.49 -9.94 14.13
C ALA A 7 10.95 -11.35 14.40
N SER A 8 10.36 -11.96 13.36
CA SER A 8 9.91 -13.33 13.39
C SER A 8 10.83 -14.17 12.52
N ASP A 9 11.46 -15.16 13.09
CA ASP A 9 12.35 -16.08 12.37
C ASP A 9 11.62 -16.84 11.24
N ARG A 10 10.32 -16.93 11.31
CA ARG A 10 9.47 -17.59 10.31
C ARG A 10 9.42 -16.85 8.97
N LEU A 11 9.68 -15.55 8.96
CA LEU A 11 9.73 -14.73 7.74
C LEU A 11 11.09 -14.84 7.03
N ARG A 12 12.11 -15.47 7.62
CA ARG A 12 13.43 -15.66 7.02
C ARG A 12 13.43 -16.53 5.76
N SER A 13 12.41 -17.37 5.58
CA SER A 13 12.25 -18.21 4.38
C SER A 13 11.70 -17.47 3.18
N ILE A 14 11.22 -16.23 3.33
CA ILE A 14 10.63 -15.44 2.27
C ILE A 14 11.72 -14.71 1.49
N ASN A 15 11.77 -14.92 0.19
CA ASN A 15 12.66 -14.18 -0.69
C ASN A 15 12.00 -12.86 -1.11
N TYR A 16 12.22 -11.82 -0.32
CA TYR A 16 11.64 -10.49 -0.59
C TYR A 16 12.15 -9.85 -1.89
N GLU A 17 13.36 -10.15 -2.33
CA GLU A 17 13.90 -9.63 -3.59
C GLU A 17 13.15 -10.24 -4.77
N ARG A 18 13.00 -11.58 -4.80
CA ARG A 18 12.22 -12.28 -5.82
C ARG A 18 10.76 -11.81 -5.83
N MET A 19 10.17 -11.62 -4.65
CA MET A 19 8.80 -11.14 -4.54
C MET A 19 8.64 -9.72 -5.11
N ARG A 20 9.58 -8.80 -4.83
CA ARG A 20 9.58 -7.45 -5.40
C ARG A 20 9.72 -7.47 -6.92
N ALA A 21 10.68 -8.24 -7.42
CA ALA A 21 10.90 -8.39 -8.86
C ALA A 21 9.64 -8.89 -9.57
N TYR A 22 9.03 -9.96 -9.05
CA TYR A 22 7.78 -10.51 -9.60
C TYR A 22 6.65 -9.48 -9.64
N ARG A 23 6.42 -8.76 -8.55
CA ARG A 23 5.34 -7.77 -8.44
C ARG A 23 5.52 -6.64 -9.45
N LEU A 24 6.73 -6.13 -9.57
CA LEU A 24 7.05 -5.05 -10.48
C LEU A 24 6.94 -5.49 -11.94
N GLU A 25 7.49 -6.64 -12.29
CA GLU A 25 7.37 -7.22 -13.62
C GLU A 25 5.91 -7.45 -14.01
N ARG A 26 5.13 -8.04 -13.10
CA ARG A 26 3.71 -8.28 -13.33
C ARG A 26 2.93 -6.98 -13.54
N THR A 27 3.22 -5.94 -12.76
CA THR A 27 2.60 -4.63 -12.93
C THR A 27 2.96 -4.03 -14.29
N ARG A 28 4.24 -4.09 -14.69
CA ARG A 28 4.71 -3.59 -16.00
C ARG A 28 4.05 -4.31 -17.18
N ASN A 29 3.92 -5.62 -17.10
CA ASN A 29 3.24 -6.40 -18.16
C ASN A 29 1.78 -5.98 -18.32
N LEU A 30 1.08 -5.74 -17.21
CA LEU A 30 -0.30 -5.27 -17.25
C LEU A 30 -0.42 -3.81 -17.72
N MET A 31 0.56 -2.96 -17.39
CA MET A 31 0.64 -1.61 -17.96
C MET A 31 0.78 -1.67 -19.49
N GLU A 32 1.61 -2.59 -19.99
CA GLU A 32 1.78 -2.78 -21.43
C GLU A 32 0.49 -3.27 -22.09
N GLU A 33 -0.16 -4.29 -21.52
CA GLU A 33 -1.44 -4.82 -21.99
C GLU A 33 -2.54 -3.73 -22.06
N ASP A 34 -2.60 -2.89 -21.04
CA ASP A 34 -3.62 -1.83 -20.91
C ASP A 34 -3.18 -0.51 -21.59
N GLY A 35 -1.98 -0.49 -22.22
CA GLY A 35 -1.44 0.67 -22.95
C GLY A 35 -1.11 1.87 -22.06
N LEU A 36 -0.81 1.64 -20.76
CA LEU A 36 -0.50 2.69 -19.81
C LEU A 36 0.96 3.14 -19.92
N ASP A 37 1.18 4.44 -19.97
CA ASP A 37 2.53 5.04 -19.93
C ASP A 37 3.03 5.26 -18.51
N ALA A 38 2.11 5.39 -17.56
CA ALA A 38 2.43 5.44 -16.14
C ALA A 38 1.24 4.95 -15.31
N ILE A 39 1.51 4.48 -14.07
CA ILE A 39 0.52 4.29 -13.01
C ILE A 39 0.89 5.20 -11.85
N ILE A 40 -0.13 5.85 -11.29
CA ILE A 40 -0.04 6.58 -10.03
C ILE A 40 -1.08 6.00 -9.09
N THR A 41 -0.65 5.50 -7.94
CA THR A 41 -1.54 4.88 -6.97
C THR A 41 -1.45 5.55 -5.61
N TRP A 42 -2.61 5.77 -4.99
CA TRP A 42 -2.78 6.19 -3.59
C TRP A 42 -3.29 5.06 -2.70
N GLU A 43 -3.61 3.90 -3.29
CA GLU A 43 -4.06 2.73 -2.53
C GLU A 43 -2.90 2.13 -1.72
N PRO A 44 -2.97 2.06 -0.38
CA PRO A 44 -1.87 1.57 0.44
C PRO A 44 -1.39 0.16 0.08
N TRP A 45 -2.32 -0.71 -0.31
CA TRP A 45 -1.99 -2.08 -0.73
C TRP A 45 -1.26 -2.13 -2.06
N ASP A 46 -1.56 -1.21 -2.98
CA ASP A 46 -0.92 -1.11 -4.28
C ASP A 46 0.42 -0.39 -4.18
N ILE A 47 0.54 0.60 -3.28
CA ILE A 47 1.83 1.17 -2.88
C ILE A 47 2.75 0.08 -2.33
N ARG A 48 2.24 -0.75 -1.41
CA ARG A 48 2.99 -1.89 -0.87
C ARG A 48 3.34 -2.90 -1.95
N TYR A 49 2.46 -3.14 -2.91
CA TYR A 49 2.69 -4.08 -4.00
C TYR A 49 3.82 -3.61 -4.93
N ILE A 50 3.78 -2.35 -5.36
CA ILE A 50 4.74 -1.78 -6.33
C ILE A 50 6.07 -1.45 -5.66
N ALA A 51 6.04 -0.74 -4.53
CA ALA A 51 7.24 -0.20 -3.89
C ALA A 51 7.74 -1.03 -2.71
N SER A 52 6.99 -2.05 -2.27
CA SER A 52 7.22 -2.79 -1.02
C SER A 52 7.28 -1.88 0.22
N ALA A 53 6.60 -0.74 0.15
CA ALA A 53 6.51 0.23 1.22
C ALA A 53 5.27 -0.04 2.07
N TYR A 54 5.44 -0.09 3.38
CA TYR A 54 4.34 -0.18 4.31
C TYR A 54 4.52 0.85 5.41
N VAL A 55 3.60 1.80 5.47
CA VAL A 55 3.55 2.83 6.51
C VAL A 55 2.20 2.73 7.21
N PRO A 56 2.13 2.15 8.42
CA PRO A 56 0.87 1.89 9.12
C PRO A 56 -0.02 3.12 9.27
N MET A 57 0.58 4.28 9.56
CA MET A 57 -0.15 5.53 9.70
C MET A 57 -0.84 5.99 8.41
N ALA A 58 -0.29 5.67 7.24
CA ALA A 58 -0.88 6.05 5.96
C ALA A 58 -2.23 5.37 5.72
N THR A 59 -2.40 4.13 6.19
CA THR A 59 -3.66 3.38 6.09
C THR A 59 -4.75 3.94 7.00
N ARG A 60 -4.39 4.37 8.22
CA ARG A 60 -5.36 4.84 9.22
C ARG A 60 -5.83 6.27 9.01
N TRP A 61 -4.94 7.15 8.53
CA TRP A 61 -5.19 8.59 8.54
C TRP A 61 -5.49 9.16 7.16
N GLY A 62 -5.48 8.30 6.11
CA GLY A 62 -5.62 8.73 4.72
C GLY A 62 -4.55 9.77 4.37
N CYS A 63 -3.34 9.55 4.89
CA CYS A 63 -2.18 10.35 4.56
C CYS A 63 -1.88 10.21 3.07
N GLN A 64 -1.50 11.29 2.45
CA GLN A 64 -1.18 11.33 1.03
C GLN A 64 0.20 10.68 0.81
N GLN A 65 0.17 9.37 0.79
CA GLN A 65 1.27 8.56 0.28
C GLN A 65 0.87 8.09 -1.10
N PHE A 66 1.76 8.14 -2.05
CA PHE A 66 1.51 7.63 -3.38
C PHE A 66 2.79 7.14 -4.05
N VAL A 67 2.61 6.33 -5.07
CA VAL A 67 3.70 5.84 -5.92
C VAL A 67 3.45 6.29 -7.34
N VAL A 68 4.50 6.73 -8.01
CA VAL A 68 4.55 6.93 -9.46
C VAL A 68 5.40 5.83 -10.06
N LEU A 69 4.83 5.05 -10.96
CA LEU A 69 5.53 4.03 -11.73
C LEU A 69 5.46 4.40 -13.22
N PRO A 70 6.53 4.96 -13.79
CA PRO A 70 6.62 5.19 -15.24
C PRO A 70 6.78 3.87 -16.01
N ARG A 71 6.29 3.79 -17.24
CA ARG A 71 6.57 2.66 -18.14
C ARG A 71 8.08 2.54 -18.37
N GLY A 72 8.62 1.35 -18.15
CA GLY A 72 10.05 1.07 -18.27
C GLY A 72 10.90 1.71 -17.16
N GLY A 73 10.28 2.43 -16.23
CA GLY A 73 10.94 3.08 -15.10
C GLY A 73 10.86 2.27 -13.80
N GLU A 74 11.43 2.84 -12.76
CA GLU A 74 11.39 2.31 -11.40
C GLU A 74 10.37 3.08 -10.56
N PRO A 75 9.83 2.47 -9.48
CA PRO A 75 8.86 3.16 -8.63
C PRO A 75 9.48 4.33 -7.87
N HIS A 76 8.76 5.44 -7.85
CA HIS A 76 9.03 6.63 -7.04
C HIS A 76 8.01 6.71 -5.93
N LEU A 77 8.45 6.54 -4.69
CA LEU A 77 7.59 6.60 -3.51
C LEU A 77 7.52 8.02 -2.95
N PHE A 78 6.33 8.51 -2.74
CA PHE A 78 6.08 9.76 -2.03
C PHE A 78 5.50 9.47 -0.66
N SER A 79 6.18 9.93 0.37
CA SER A 79 5.79 9.74 1.77
C SER A 79 5.23 11.02 2.37
N TYR A 80 4.41 10.83 3.38
CA TYR A 80 3.61 11.86 4.05
C TYR A 80 4.41 13.05 4.60
N THR A 81 5.61 12.82 5.14
CA THR A 81 6.43 13.88 5.74
C THR A 81 7.92 13.73 5.38
N ALA A 82 8.65 14.84 5.47
CA ALA A 82 10.11 14.80 5.32
C ALA A 82 10.80 13.88 6.35
N TYR A 83 10.26 13.83 7.57
CA TYR A 83 10.78 12.97 8.64
C TYR A 83 10.68 11.47 8.29
N THR A 84 9.53 11.03 7.79
CA THR A 84 9.36 9.64 7.36
C THR A 84 10.17 9.32 6.10
N THR A 85 10.46 10.30 5.27
CA THR A 85 11.22 10.14 4.02
C THR A 85 12.64 9.66 4.28
N GLU A 86 13.37 10.26 5.23
CA GLU A 86 14.73 9.83 5.54
C GLU A 86 14.77 8.40 6.08
N ALA A 87 13.92 8.07 7.05
CA ALA A 87 13.82 6.72 7.58
C ALA A 87 13.50 5.69 6.49
N LEU A 88 12.58 6.01 5.59
CA LEU A 88 12.22 5.14 4.48
C LEU A 88 13.35 4.95 3.46
N ARG A 89 14.18 5.97 3.23
CA ARG A 89 15.37 5.84 2.35
C ARG A 89 16.38 4.84 2.89
N GLU A 90 16.63 4.87 4.19
CA GLU A 90 17.52 3.93 4.85
C GLU A 90 16.97 2.50 4.85
N GLU A 91 15.66 2.36 5.07
CA GLU A 91 15.02 1.07 5.21
C GLU A 91 14.62 0.41 3.90
N MET A 92 14.51 1.20 2.83
CA MET A 92 14.12 0.74 1.48
C MET A 92 15.23 0.96 0.45
N PRO A 93 16.41 0.33 0.63
CA PRO A 93 17.55 0.51 -0.27
C PRO A 93 17.24 0.08 -1.72
N TRP A 94 16.28 -0.82 -1.92
CA TRP A 94 15.83 -1.24 -3.25
C TRP A 94 15.18 -0.12 -4.07
N LEU A 95 14.68 0.95 -3.42
CA LEU A 95 14.17 2.13 -4.12
C LEU A 95 15.30 3.06 -4.60
N ASN A 96 16.54 2.80 -4.20
CA ASN A 96 17.73 3.53 -4.64
C ASN A 96 17.55 5.06 -4.53
N GLY A 97 17.11 5.53 -3.36
CA GLY A 97 16.89 6.95 -3.07
C GLY A 97 15.61 7.56 -3.67
N ARG A 98 14.83 6.83 -4.45
CA ARG A 98 13.56 7.31 -5.04
C ARG A 98 12.42 7.36 -4.02
N VAL A 99 12.69 7.99 -2.89
CA VAL A 99 11.73 8.25 -1.81
C VAL A 99 11.73 9.76 -1.55
N TRP A 100 10.57 10.38 -1.65
CA TRP A 100 10.37 11.81 -1.61
C TRP A 100 9.33 12.21 -0.57
N ALA A 101 9.41 13.42 -0.05
CA ALA A 101 8.28 14.00 0.67
C ALA A 101 7.16 14.31 -0.33
N ALA A 102 5.93 13.92 0.01
CA ALA A 102 4.80 14.22 -0.85
C ALA A 102 4.66 15.74 -1.01
N PRO A 103 4.50 16.24 -2.24
CA PRO A 103 4.32 17.68 -2.50
C PRO A 103 3.01 18.20 -1.89
N GLU A 104 2.06 17.31 -1.70
CA GLU A 104 0.81 17.56 -1.01
C GLU A 104 0.99 17.19 0.47
N GLY A 105 1.22 18.17 1.32
CA GLY A 105 1.21 17.94 2.76
C GLY A 105 -0.19 17.52 3.21
N GLY A 106 -0.37 16.32 3.69
CA GLY A 106 -1.55 15.66 4.26
C GLY A 106 -2.91 16.39 4.26
N LYS A 107 -3.95 15.75 4.70
CA LYS A 107 -5.35 16.26 4.73
C LYS A 107 -5.54 17.69 5.30
N PHE A 108 -4.54 18.23 5.96
CA PHE A 108 -4.64 19.50 6.71
C PHE A 108 -3.97 20.69 6.05
N VAL A 109 -3.29 20.52 4.91
CA VAL A 109 -2.62 21.64 4.23
C VAL A 109 -3.47 22.12 3.08
N THR A 110 -4.20 23.21 3.32
CA THR A 110 -5.23 23.73 2.41
C THR A 110 -4.87 25.03 1.68
N ARG A 111 -3.61 25.48 1.70
CA ARG A 111 -3.28 26.86 1.31
C ARG A 111 -2.39 27.05 0.09
N VAL A 112 -1.91 26.00 -0.52
CA VAL A 112 -1.09 26.09 -1.74
C VAL A 112 -1.84 25.39 -2.84
N ASP A 113 -1.66 25.81 -4.08
CA ASP A 113 -2.12 25.04 -5.23
C ASP A 113 -1.31 23.75 -5.33
N GLN A 114 -1.71 22.80 -4.50
CA GLN A 114 -1.05 21.51 -4.34
C GLN A 114 -1.09 20.72 -5.63
N THR A 115 -2.16 20.89 -6.42
CA THR A 115 -2.30 20.25 -7.72
C THR A 115 -1.20 20.70 -8.68
N ALA A 116 -0.88 22.00 -8.70
CA ALA A 116 0.20 22.50 -9.56
C ALA A 116 1.56 21.94 -9.15
N LEU A 117 1.84 21.87 -7.85
CA LEU A 117 3.08 21.30 -7.32
C LEU A 117 3.18 19.79 -7.60
N PHE A 118 2.09 19.07 -7.36
CA PHE A 118 1.98 17.64 -7.70
C PHE A 118 2.26 17.43 -9.20
N MET A 119 1.57 18.16 -10.07
CA MET A 119 1.74 18.03 -11.52
C MET A 119 3.17 18.34 -11.96
N LYS A 120 3.79 19.41 -11.43
CA LYS A 120 5.18 19.74 -11.72
C LYS A 120 6.11 18.58 -11.35
N THR A 121 5.92 17.99 -10.17
CA THR A 121 6.75 16.88 -9.68
C THR A 121 6.55 15.63 -10.51
N VAL A 122 5.31 15.21 -10.72
CA VAL A 122 4.99 13.98 -11.46
C VAL A 122 5.37 14.09 -12.92
N CYS A 123 5.02 15.19 -13.60
CA CYS A 123 5.43 15.39 -15.00
C CYS A 123 6.94 15.48 -15.13
N GLY A 124 7.66 16.04 -14.15
CA GLY A 124 9.11 16.03 -14.10
C GLY A 124 9.69 14.61 -14.10
N ILE A 125 9.16 13.74 -13.21
CA ILE A 125 9.54 12.32 -13.18
C ILE A 125 9.25 11.64 -14.51
N LEU A 126 8.04 11.80 -15.04
CA LEU A 126 7.65 11.16 -16.31
C LEU A 126 8.57 11.60 -17.46
N ALA A 127 8.95 12.87 -17.49
CA ALA A 127 9.87 13.42 -18.50
C ALA A 127 11.28 12.80 -18.42
N GLU A 128 11.78 12.44 -17.23
CA GLU A 128 13.05 11.72 -17.07
C GLU A 128 13.05 10.36 -17.80
N TYR A 129 11.87 9.75 -17.97
CA TYR A 129 11.67 8.50 -18.73
C TYR A 129 11.18 8.75 -20.17
N GLY A 130 11.24 10.00 -20.65
CA GLY A 130 10.80 10.36 -22.00
C GLY A 130 9.28 10.40 -22.19
N ILE A 131 8.51 10.36 -21.11
CA ILE A 131 7.03 10.35 -21.14
C ILE A 131 6.54 11.79 -20.97
N THR A 132 6.31 12.49 -22.08
CA THR A 132 5.83 13.88 -22.12
C THR A 132 4.36 14.01 -22.51
N SER A 133 3.73 12.90 -22.90
CA SER A 133 2.32 12.73 -23.20
C SER A 133 1.98 11.25 -23.13
N GLY A 134 0.70 10.89 -23.22
CA GLY A 134 0.30 9.48 -23.24
C GLY A 134 -0.86 9.19 -22.31
N LEU A 135 -0.97 7.94 -21.87
CA LEU A 135 -2.06 7.44 -21.04
C LEU A 135 -1.59 7.16 -19.62
N VAL A 136 -2.10 7.92 -18.65
CA VAL A 136 -1.78 7.78 -17.21
C VAL A 136 -2.94 7.07 -16.52
N GLY A 137 -2.64 5.97 -15.85
CA GLY A 137 -3.57 5.28 -14.96
C GLY A 137 -3.53 5.88 -13.55
N LEU A 138 -4.68 6.30 -13.05
CA LEU A 138 -4.84 6.74 -11.65
C LEU A 138 -5.58 5.66 -10.87
N ASP A 139 -4.95 5.17 -9.80
CA ASP A 139 -5.52 4.13 -8.95
C ASP A 139 -5.84 4.70 -7.56
N ALA A 140 -7.09 4.50 -7.11
CA ALA A 140 -7.62 5.00 -5.84
C ALA A 140 -7.36 6.50 -5.63
N CYS A 141 -7.45 7.27 -6.68
CA CYS A 141 -7.19 8.71 -6.67
C CYS A 141 -8.24 9.46 -5.82
N PRO A 142 -7.84 10.19 -4.77
CA PRO A 142 -8.78 10.83 -3.86
C PRO A 142 -9.60 11.97 -4.50
N SER A 143 -9.11 12.51 -5.61
CA SER A 143 -9.72 13.64 -6.32
C SER A 143 -9.62 13.46 -7.84
N PHE A 144 -10.13 12.35 -8.34
CA PHE A 144 -9.94 11.90 -9.73
C PHE A 144 -10.19 13.02 -10.76
N TYR A 145 -11.31 13.71 -10.68
CA TYR A 145 -11.65 14.75 -11.67
C TYR A 145 -10.71 15.96 -11.64
N VAL A 146 -10.14 16.28 -10.50
CA VAL A 146 -9.17 17.38 -10.37
C VAL A 146 -7.87 17.00 -11.07
N TYR A 147 -7.36 15.79 -10.82
CA TYR A 147 -6.14 15.31 -11.43
C TYR A 147 -6.33 14.99 -12.91
N GLU A 148 -7.48 14.43 -13.31
CA GLU A 148 -7.80 14.23 -14.72
C GLU A 148 -7.71 15.54 -15.52
N ASP A 149 -8.35 16.62 -15.04
CA ASP A 149 -8.28 17.93 -15.68
C ASP A 149 -6.85 18.49 -15.74
N ALA A 150 -6.09 18.33 -14.65
CA ALA A 150 -4.71 18.78 -14.58
C ALA A 150 -3.79 18.03 -15.54
N PHE A 151 -3.90 16.70 -15.62
CA PHE A 151 -3.15 15.87 -16.58
C PHE A 151 -3.56 16.19 -18.03
N ARG A 152 -4.85 16.36 -18.30
CA ARG A 152 -5.35 16.74 -19.63
C ARG A 152 -4.76 18.07 -20.09
N ARG A 153 -4.68 19.07 -19.21
CA ARG A 153 -4.02 20.37 -19.51
C ARG A 153 -2.53 20.21 -19.76
N ALA A 154 -1.89 19.21 -19.15
CA ALA A 154 -0.48 18.88 -19.36
C ALA A 154 -0.24 17.98 -20.59
N GLY A 155 -1.28 17.65 -21.38
CA GLY A 155 -1.15 16.86 -22.60
C GLY A 155 -1.28 15.34 -22.43
N PHE A 156 -1.71 14.87 -21.27
CA PHE A 156 -1.94 13.45 -20.99
C PHE A 156 -3.43 13.08 -21.10
N ARG A 157 -3.69 11.82 -21.37
CA ARG A 157 -5.01 11.19 -21.14
C ARG A 157 -4.97 10.45 -19.83
N VAL A 158 -6.11 10.30 -19.17
CA VAL A 158 -6.22 9.63 -17.88
C VAL A 158 -7.28 8.54 -17.93
N VAL A 159 -7.01 7.44 -17.25
CA VAL A 159 -7.97 6.35 -17.03
C VAL A 159 -7.91 5.88 -15.59
N ASP A 160 -8.97 5.25 -15.12
CA ASP A 160 -9.00 4.52 -13.86
C ASP A 160 -8.15 3.24 -13.98
N ALA A 161 -7.16 3.07 -13.10
CA ALA A 161 -6.24 1.93 -13.08
C ALA A 161 -6.54 0.91 -11.98
N VAL A 162 -7.63 1.07 -11.22
CA VAL A 162 -8.02 0.14 -10.14
C VAL A 162 -8.09 -1.29 -10.64
N ARG A 163 -8.67 -1.52 -11.83
CA ARG A 163 -8.76 -2.85 -12.42
C ARG A 163 -7.39 -3.43 -12.78
N THR A 164 -6.48 -2.61 -13.29
CA THR A 164 -5.11 -3.04 -13.63
C THR A 164 -4.37 -3.50 -12.37
N MET A 165 -4.44 -2.72 -11.30
CA MET A 165 -3.81 -3.07 -10.02
C MET A 165 -4.47 -4.29 -9.37
N PHE A 166 -5.79 -4.40 -9.44
CA PHE A 166 -6.49 -5.59 -8.95
C PHE A 166 -6.04 -6.85 -9.68
N ARG A 167 -5.89 -6.82 -11.03
CA ARG A 167 -5.35 -7.92 -11.84
C ARG A 167 -3.90 -8.24 -11.45
N ALA A 168 -3.08 -7.23 -11.16
CA ALA A 168 -1.70 -7.43 -10.73
C ALA A 168 -1.64 -8.27 -9.45
N ARG A 169 -2.44 -7.92 -8.44
CA ARG A 169 -2.46 -8.61 -7.15
C ARG A 169 -3.21 -9.94 -7.14
N SER A 170 -4.02 -10.24 -8.17
CA SER A 170 -4.89 -11.41 -8.17
C SER A 170 -4.12 -12.73 -8.16
N ILE A 171 -2.99 -12.81 -8.85
CA ILE A 171 -2.15 -14.02 -8.93
C ILE A 171 -0.91 -13.83 -8.08
N LYS A 172 -0.70 -14.74 -7.14
CA LYS A 172 0.38 -14.69 -6.14
C LYS A 172 1.52 -15.60 -6.55
N ASN A 173 2.76 -15.16 -6.32
CA ASN A 173 3.91 -16.04 -6.40
C ASN A 173 4.08 -16.87 -5.12
N GLU A 174 5.10 -17.71 -5.07
CA GLU A 174 5.36 -18.60 -3.94
C GLU A 174 5.67 -17.86 -2.63
N ASP A 175 6.38 -16.71 -2.69
CA ASP A 175 6.71 -15.90 -1.53
C ASP A 175 5.47 -15.20 -0.97
N GLU A 176 4.62 -14.68 -1.84
CA GLU A 176 3.33 -14.11 -1.44
C GLU A 176 2.41 -15.15 -0.83
N LEU A 177 2.37 -16.37 -1.41
CA LEU A 177 1.62 -17.48 -0.85
C LEU A 177 2.15 -17.89 0.53
N ALA A 178 3.48 -17.85 0.74
CA ALA A 178 4.07 -18.10 2.05
C ALA A 178 3.62 -17.04 3.08
N CYS A 179 3.59 -15.76 2.71
CA CYS A 179 3.05 -14.69 3.56
C CYS A 179 1.58 -14.90 3.90
N VAL A 180 0.75 -15.26 2.91
CA VAL A 180 -0.69 -15.52 3.11
C VAL A 180 -0.90 -16.71 4.03
N ARG A 181 -0.19 -17.82 3.81
CA ARG A 181 -0.28 -19.01 4.67
C ARG A 181 0.08 -18.69 6.12
N TYR A 182 1.14 -17.89 6.31
CA TYR A 182 1.53 -17.47 7.65
C TYR A 182 0.46 -16.60 8.32
N ALA A 183 -0.09 -15.64 7.61
CA ALA A 183 -1.17 -14.80 8.12
C ALA A 183 -2.41 -15.62 8.50
N CYS A 184 -2.79 -16.62 7.67
CA CYS A 184 -3.87 -17.55 7.97
C CYS A 184 -3.58 -18.38 9.24
N GLN A 185 -2.36 -18.90 9.40
CA GLN A 185 -1.99 -19.66 10.61
C GLN A 185 -2.05 -18.80 11.87
N ALA A 186 -1.64 -17.53 11.78
CA ALA A 186 -1.76 -16.59 12.89
C ALA A 186 -3.22 -16.30 13.25
N ALA A 187 -4.08 -16.11 12.23
CA ALA A 187 -5.51 -15.93 12.43
C ALA A 187 -6.16 -17.18 13.06
N ASP A 188 -5.83 -18.38 12.59
CA ASP A 188 -6.34 -19.64 13.16
C ASP A 188 -5.94 -19.78 14.63
N ALA A 189 -4.72 -19.40 15.00
CA ALA A 189 -4.28 -19.43 16.40
C ALA A 189 -5.05 -18.42 17.26
N ALA A 190 -5.36 -17.24 16.75
CA ALA A 190 -6.19 -16.25 17.42
C ALA A 190 -7.61 -16.77 17.63
N PHE A 191 -8.23 -17.36 16.61
CA PHE A 191 -9.56 -18.00 16.72
C PHE A 191 -9.54 -19.14 17.74
N ALA A 192 -8.50 -19.97 17.74
CA ALA A 192 -8.38 -21.05 18.73
C ALA A 192 -8.21 -20.51 20.16
N ALA A 193 -7.53 -19.38 20.37
CA ALA A 193 -7.42 -18.74 21.68
C ALA A 193 -8.78 -18.22 22.17
N ILE A 194 -9.52 -17.55 21.29
CA ILE A 194 -10.89 -17.07 21.57
C ILE A 194 -11.80 -18.24 21.89
N GLN A 195 -11.82 -19.28 21.05
CA GLN A 195 -12.70 -20.45 21.23
C GLN A 195 -12.50 -21.12 22.59
N ARG A 196 -11.26 -21.24 23.05
CA ARG A 196 -10.96 -21.81 24.38
C ARG A 196 -11.44 -20.95 25.54
N ALA A 197 -11.58 -19.65 25.33
CA ALA A 197 -11.96 -18.69 26.36
C ALA A 197 -13.48 -18.44 26.42
N ILE A 198 -14.24 -18.80 25.40
CA ILE A 198 -15.71 -18.59 25.36
C ILE A 198 -16.38 -19.34 26.50
N ARG A 199 -17.12 -18.57 27.33
CA ARG A 199 -17.94 -19.07 28.42
C ARG A 199 -19.05 -18.06 28.75
N PRO A 200 -20.13 -18.46 29.38
CA PRO A 200 -21.15 -17.52 29.86
C PRO A 200 -20.55 -16.42 30.73
N GLY A 201 -20.92 -15.17 30.46
CA GLY A 201 -20.47 -14.00 31.20
C GLY A 201 -19.12 -13.39 30.76
N ILE A 202 -18.42 -13.98 29.80
CA ILE A 202 -17.23 -13.33 29.22
C ILE A 202 -17.65 -12.13 28.36
N ARG A 203 -16.87 -11.06 28.39
CA ARG A 203 -17.13 -9.86 27.59
C ARG A 203 -16.50 -9.98 26.20
N GLU A 204 -17.08 -9.33 25.20
CA GLU A 204 -16.53 -9.26 23.83
C GLU A 204 -15.11 -8.66 23.83
N CYS A 205 -14.87 -7.61 24.62
CA CYS A 205 -13.55 -7.00 24.73
C CYS A 205 -12.47 -7.92 25.32
N ASP A 206 -12.85 -8.85 26.21
CA ASP A 206 -11.91 -9.84 26.75
C ASP A 206 -11.51 -10.84 25.65
N LEU A 207 -12.45 -11.28 24.83
CA LEU A 207 -12.19 -12.15 23.68
C LEU A 207 -11.34 -11.43 22.61
N GLN A 208 -11.64 -10.16 22.34
CA GLN A 208 -10.86 -9.35 21.41
C GLN A 208 -9.41 -9.21 21.89
N GLY A 209 -9.20 -8.91 23.18
CA GLY A 209 -7.89 -8.82 23.79
C GLY A 209 -7.08 -10.10 23.63
N LEU A 210 -7.68 -11.25 23.90
CA LEU A 210 -7.03 -12.57 23.76
C LEU A 210 -6.64 -12.88 22.30
N GLY A 211 -7.52 -12.56 21.35
CA GLY A 211 -7.24 -12.76 19.93
C GLY A 211 -6.10 -11.86 19.43
N MET A 212 -6.10 -10.60 19.84
CA MET A 212 -5.03 -9.64 19.50
C MET A 212 -3.69 -10.05 20.14
N GLU A 213 -3.68 -10.47 21.39
CA GLU A 213 -2.49 -10.99 22.07
C GLU A 213 -1.88 -12.16 21.28
N ALA A 214 -2.70 -13.13 20.87
CA ALA A 214 -2.23 -14.28 20.10
C ALA A 214 -1.63 -13.87 18.74
N LEU A 215 -2.22 -12.89 18.06
CA LEU A 215 -1.67 -12.37 16.80
C LEU A 215 -0.31 -11.70 16.99
N TYR A 216 -0.18 -10.83 18.00
CA TYR A 216 1.10 -10.15 18.27
C TYR A 216 2.19 -11.11 18.78
N GLN A 217 1.85 -12.11 19.58
CA GLN A 217 2.80 -13.16 20.00
C GLN A 217 3.32 -13.98 18.81
N LEU A 218 2.55 -14.06 17.73
CA LEU A 218 2.96 -14.69 16.48
C LEU A 218 3.67 -13.75 15.51
N GLY A 219 3.91 -12.49 15.89
CA GLY A 219 4.66 -11.53 15.11
C GLY A 219 3.84 -10.75 14.10
N ALA A 220 2.55 -10.55 14.35
CA ALA A 220 1.77 -9.60 13.56
C ALA A 220 2.28 -8.18 13.81
N ASP A 221 2.53 -7.42 12.73
CA ASP A 221 2.93 -6.02 12.82
C ASP A 221 1.74 -5.13 13.21
N GLU A 222 0.57 -5.48 12.69
CA GLU A 222 -0.68 -4.75 12.90
C GLU A 222 -1.88 -5.69 12.76
N THR A 223 -2.92 -5.42 13.52
CA THR A 223 -4.23 -6.06 13.39
C THR A 223 -5.25 -5.03 12.93
N MET A 224 -5.85 -5.25 11.77
CA MET A 224 -6.93 -4.39 11.25
C MET A 224 -8.27 -5.10 11.41
N ASP A 225 -9.30 -4.32 11.71
CA ASP A 225 -10.70 -4.76 11.71
C ASP A 225 -10.98 -6.06 12.50
N PHE A 226 -10.32 -6.20 13.66
CA PHE A 226 -10.55 -7.34 14.53
C PHE A 226 -11.86 -7.13 15.31
N VAL A 227 -12.96 -7.60 14.73
CA VAL A 227 -14.32 -7.39 15.26
C VAL A 227 -14.76 -8.62 16.07
N VAL A 228 -15.17 -8.39 17.30
CA VAL A 228 -15.84 -9.38 18.17
C VAL A 228 -17.18 -8.82 18.58
N ALA A 229 -18.26 -9.40 18.09
CA ALA A 229 -19.62 -8.96 18.36
C ALA A 229 -20.56 -10.15 18.57
N SER A 230 -21.55 -10.00 19.42
CA SER A 230 -22.54 -11.03 19.72
C SER A 230 -23.96 -10.45 19.91
N GLY A 231 -24.96 -11.29 19.74
CA GLY A 231 -26.38 -10.93 19.94
C GLY A 231 -26.82 -9.75 19.04
N PRO A 232 -27.58 -8.78 19.59
CA PRO A 232 -28.09 -7.66 18.79
C PRO A 232 -27.00 -6.78 18.13
N ARG A 233 -25.77 -6.86 18.60
CA ARG A 233 -24.63 -6.08 18.07
C ARG A 233 -24.00 -6.69 16.83
N THR A 234 -24.44 -7.85 16.39
CA THR A 234 -23.93 -8.50 15.17
C THR A 234 -24.55 -7.94 13.89
N ALA A 235 -25.61 -7.12 14.00
CA ALA A 235 -26.26 -6.51 12.84
C ALA A 235 -26.95 -5.18 13.25
N PRO A 236 -26.74 -4.09 12.51
CA PRO A 236 -25.61 -3.89 11.59
C PRO A 236 -24.29 -3.69 12.35
N LEU A 237 -23.19 -4.08 11.74
CA LEU A 237 -21.83 -3.80 12.25
C LEU A 237 -21.50 -2.34 12.02
#